data_5c94d28f70b8e6880549a7a6bc333e1a
#
_entry.id   5c94d28f70b8e6880549a7a6bc333e1a
#
_cell.length_a   1.000
_cell.length_b   1.000
_cell.length_c   1.000
_cell.angle_alpha   90.00
_cell.angle_beta   90.00
_cell.angle_gamma   90.00
#
_symmetry.space_group_name_H-M   'P 1'
#
loop_
_entity.id
_entity.type
_entity.pdbx_description
1 polymer ?
#
loop_
_entity_poly.entity_id
_entity_poly.type
_entity_poly.pdbx_seq_one_letter_code
_entity_poly.pdbx_strand_id
1 'polypeptide(L)'
;MIVSKSFQWSKHRAGLVMTAMLLGGANSAAADSSMLDTLQLHGFLSQALVITDRNDFFGPSSSSGGSLKYTEIGANASIRPHQDVLIAAQVLSRRAGGDGSDAKPVLDYGVVDYQMVSNQQRTLGIQLGRSKNPFGFYNQTRDVAFTRPSILLPQSIYFDRTRSLALSGDGIAVYMEERIPTGTLRGQIGLGAPQAGDDLRGTLRLDTIPGSLDPQSSAIGQIRYEHDGGRIIAAISAADANARFDSSAPGLSNGDFYFKPWVLSFQYNEEEWSLTSEYAWRNSGLKNFNNPAFNFDVTGESWYLQYTRRFHDNWQWLIRYDSLTSNRDDRSGSAFEASGAGPAHSQFAEDYTLGLQWTVNPRVLLAAEYHHVDGTGWLPIQDNPDPAETRRRWNMLLFQLSLRF
;
A
#
# COMPACT_ATOMS: atom_id res chain seq x y z
N MET A 1 -39.37 23.55 2.45
CA MET A 1 -38.49 24.04 1.38
C MET A 1 -37.14 24.39 2.05
N ILE A 2 -36.27 23.40 2.23
CA ILE A 2 -34.95 23.57 2.85
C ILE A 2 -33.92 23.26 1.77
N VAL A 3 -33.18 24.28 1.38
CA VAL A 3 -32.12 24.23 0.35
C VAL A 3 -30.86 23.66 0.98
N SER A 4 -30.46 22.45 0.59
CA SER A 4 -29.14 21.89 0.93
C SER A 4 -28.11 22.52 0.00
N LYS A 5 -27.19 23.31 0.54
CA LYS A 5 -26.01 23.78 -0.18
C LYS A 5 -24.98 22.66 -0.16
N SER A 6 -24.73 22.05 -1.32
CA SER A 6 -23.58 21.18 -1.56
C SER A 6 -22.27 21.98 -1.43
N PHE A 7 -21.38 21.50 -0.57
CA PHE A 7 -20.05 22.08 -0.35
C PHE A 7 -19.12 21.52 -1.44
N GLN A 8 -18.86 22.29 -2.49
CA GLN A 8 -17.88 21.95 -3.52
C GLN A 8 -16.46 22.28 -3.02
N TRP A 9 -15.64 21.26 -2.85
CA TRP A 9 -14.19 21.43 -2.64
C TRP A 9 -13.51 21.72 -3.98
N SER A 10 -13.04 22.95 -4.16
CA SER A 10 -12.31 23.34 -5.36
C SER A 10 -10.85 22.89 -5.31
N LYS A 11 -10.35 22.36 -6.43
CA LYS A 11 -9.00 21.79 -6.66
C LYS A 11 -7.82 22.76 -6.43
N HIS A 12 -8.04 23.99 -5.93
CA HIS A 12 -6.98 25.01 -5.84
C HIS A 12 -6.53 25.37 -4.42
N ARG A 13 -6.86 24.59 -3.39
CA ARG A 13 -6.50 24.96 -1.99
C ARG A 13 -5.40 24.11 -1.33
N ALA A 14 -4.82 23.13 -1.98
CA ALA A 14 -3.67 22.39 -1.41
C ALA A 14 -2.39 23.23 -1.31
N GLY A 15 -2.28 24.32 -2.07
CA GLY A 15 -1.13 25.23 -2.03
C GLY A 15 -1.14 26.28 -0.93
N LEU A 16 -2.29 26.51 -0.27
CA LEU A 16 -2.46 27.64 0.65
C LEU A 16 -2.25 27.29 2.13
N VAL A 17 -2.29 26.02 2.51
CA VAL A 17 -2.13 25.60 3.91
C VAL A 17 -0.65 25.58 4.31
N MET A 18 0.27 25.35 3.37
CA MET A 18 1.71 25.34 3.65
C MET A 18 2.30 26.74 3.82
N THR A 19 1.70 27.78 3.23
CA THR A 19 2.19 29.17 3.30
C THR A 19 1.70 29.90 4.56
N ALA A 20 0.61 29.49 5.20
CA ALA A 20 0.09 30.14 6.40
C ALA A 20 0.83 29.78 7.69
N MET A 21 1.60 28.69 7.71
CA MET A 21 2.45 28.33 8.88
C MET A 21 3.81 29.02 8.92
N LEU A 22 4.22 29.74 7.87
CA LEU A 22 5.51 30.42 7.79
C LEU A 22 5.44 31.92 8.15
N LEU A 23 4.27 32.51 8.40
CA LEU A 23 4.10 33.95 8.63
C LEU A 23 3.65 34.34 10.06
N GLY A 24 3.63 33.40 11.01
CA GLY A 24 3.23 33.65 12.42
C GLY A 24 4.37 33.74 13.42
N GLY A 25 5.58 34.08 13.03
CA GLY A 25 6.76 34.01 13.90
C GLY A 25 7.54 35.31 14.06
N ALA A 26 7.03 36.22 14.86
CA ALA A 26 7.87 37.29 15.39
C ALA A 26 7.48 37.57 16.85
N ASN A 27 7.87 36.68 17.78
CA ASN A 27 8.18 36.96 19.20
C ASN A 27 8.29 35.66 20.00
N SER A 28 9.47 35.04 20.02
CA SER A 28 10.01 34.25 21.15
C SER A 28 11.32 33.57 20.76
N ALA A 29 12.41 34.30 20.80
CA ALA A 29 13.75 33.78 20.49
C ALA A 29 14.28 32.73 21.50
N ALA A 30 13.56 32.43 22.59
CA ALA A 30 13.95 31.44 23.60
C ALA A 30 13.20 30.10 23.50
N ALA A 31 12.09 30.05 22.75
CA ALA A 31 11.35 28.77 22.49
C ALA A 31 11.83 28.06 21.21
N ASP A 32 12.50 28.78 20.32
CA ASP A 32 12.90 28.27 19.00
C ASP A 32 14.05 27.25 19.05
N SER A 33 15.01 27.34 19.95
CA SER A 33 16.15 26.42 20.01
C SER A 33 15.72 25.01 20.43
N SER A 34 14.84 24.87 21.41
CA SER A 34 14.37 23.55 21.90
C SER A 34 13.49 22.80 20.93
N MET A 35 12.74 23.50 20.09
CA MET A 35 11.88 22.87 19.06
C MET A 35 12.73 22.30 17.91
N LEU A 36 13.73 23.05 17.44
CA LEU A 36 14.64 22.62 16.38
C LEU A 36 15.51 21.42 16.79
N ASP A 37 15.81 21.28 18.08
CA ASP A 37 16.54 20.13 18.61
C ASP A 37 15.78 18.80 18.47
N THR A 38 14.46 18.84 18.23
CA THR A 38 13.62 17.66 17.98
C THR A 38 13.49 17.30 16.49
N LEU A 39 14.06 18.11 15.59
CA LEU A 39 14.00 17.87 14.15
C LEU A 39 14.77 16.59 13.79
N GLN A 40 14.07 15.66 13.15
CA GLN A 40 14.65 14.45 12.60
C GLN A 40 14.46 14.44 11.08
N LEU A 41 15.53 14.14 10.36
CA LEU A 41 15.53 14.02 8.91
C LEU A 41 16.06 12.65 8.52
N HIS A 42 15.34 11.94 7.69
CA HIS A 42 15.74 10.64 7.16
C HIS A 42 15.45 10.57 5.67
N GLY A 43 16.23 9.74 4.99
CA GLY A 43 16.01 9.46 3.59
C GLY A 43 16.37 8.03 3.22
N PHE A 44 15.83 7.59 2.10
CA PHE A 44 16.16 6.30 1.54
C PHE A 44 16.10 6.33 0.01
N LEU A 45 16.84 5.41 -0.59
CA LEU A 45 16.85 5.14 -2.01
C LEU A 45 16.89 3.62 -2.21
N SER A 46 16.05 3.12 -3.10
CA SER A 46 16.09 1.72 -3.54
C SER A 46 16.04 1.65 -5.04
N GLN A 47 16.90 0.84 -5.64
CA GLN A 47 16.92 0.55 -7.06
C GLN A 47 16.93 -0.95 -7.26
N ALA A 48 16.00 -1.46 -8.07
CA ALA A 48 15.99 -2.87 -8.46
C ALA A 48 16.20 -3.06 -9.96
N LEU A 49 16.81 -4.18 -10.31
CA LEU A 49 16.80 -4.80 -11.62
C LEU A 49 15.76 -5.93 -11.59
N VAL A 50 14.84 -5.92 -12.55
CA VAL A 50 13.78 -6.94 -12.70
C VAL A 50 13.98 -7.65 -14.02
N ILE A 51 14.06 -8.98 -13.99
CA ILE A 51 14.23 -9.84 -15.17
C ILE A 51 13.11 -10.88 -15.15
N THR A 52 12.36 -10.99 -16.22
CA THR A 52 11.31 -12.00 -16.38
C THR A 52 11.56 -12.81 -17.65
N ASP A 53 11.03 -14.02 -17.71
CA ASP A 53 11.21 -14.89 -18.88
C ASP A 53 10.08 -14.75 -19.92
N ARG A 54 8.95 -14.08 -19.58
CA ARG A 54 7.76 -14.04 -20.45
C ARG A 54 6.93 -12.77 -20.35
N ASN A 55 6.26 -12.57 -19.22
CA ASN A 55 5.40 -11.41 -18.99
C ASN A 55 6.25 -10.22 -18.49
N ASP A 56 5.81 -9.00 -18.73
CA ASP A 56 6.49 -7.82 -18.21
C ASP A 56 6.02 -7.47 -16.78
N PHE A 57 6.96 -7.08 -15.93
CA PHE A 57 6.70 -6.61 -14.57
C PHE A 57 7.65 -5.46 -14.22
N PHE A 58 7.09 -4.31 -13.87
CA PHE A 58 7.81 -3.06 -13.69
C PHE A 58 8.62 -2.65 -14.95
N GLY A 59 7.90 -2.53 -16.08
CA GLY A 59 8.43 -2.18 -17.40
C GLY A 59 8.86 -3.39 -18.20
N PRO A 60 9.60 -3.21 -19.32
CA PRO A 60 9.92 -4.28 -20.27
C PRO A 60 10.97 -5.24 -19.71
N SER A 61 10.61 -5.97 -18.65
CA SER A 61 11.50 -6.87 -17.92
C SER A 61 11.77 -8.20 -18.63
N SER A 62 10.91 -8.57 -19.59
CA SER A 62 11.09 -9.76 -20.44
C SER A 62 12.02 -9.52 -21.63
N SER A 63 12.39 -8.27 -21.91
CA SER A 63 13.37 -7.93 -22.94
C SER A 63 14.80 -8.22 -22.49
N SER A 64 15.73 -8.31 -23.43
CA SER A 64 17.14 -8.55 -23.17
C SER A 64 17.74 -7.49 -22.23
N GLY A 65 18.27 -7.92 -21.07
CA GLY A 65 18.83 -7.05 -20.04
C GLY A 65 17.91 -6.68 -18.91
N GLY A 66 16.61 -7.03 -18.96
CA GLY A 66 15.64 -6.76 -17.91
C GLY A 66 15.24 -5.27 -17.82
N SER A 67 14.59 -4.90 -16.72
CA SER A 67 14.09 -3.54 -16.46
C SER A 67 14.71 -2.94 -15.21
N LEU A 68 15.10 -1.66 -15.28
CA LEU A 68 15.50 -0.82 -14.16
C LEU A 68 14.37 0.14 -13.74
N LYS A 69 13.14 -0.10 -14.19
CA LYS A 69 11.98 0.74 -13.84
C LYS A 69 11.35 0.38 -12.50
N TYR A 70 12.16 0.00 -11.52
CA TYR A 70 11.74 -0.12 -10.13
C TYR A 70 12.69 0.66 -9.24
N THR A 71 12.30 1.90 -8.97
CA THR A 71 13.07 2.86 -8.18
C THR A 71 12.18 3.49 -7.12
N GLU A 72 12.66 3.59 -5.89
CA GLU A 72 11.97 4.26 -4.78
C GLU A 72 12.95 5.22 -4.10
N ILE A 73 12.58 6.51 -3.98
CA ILE A 73 13.36 7.54 -3.31
C ILE A 73 12.43 8.27 -2.37
N GLY A 74 12.75 8.27 -1.10
CA GLY A 74 11.94 8.94 -0.07
C GLY A 74 12.77 9.82 0.85
N ALA A 75 12.16 10.89 1.30
CA ALA A 75 12.69 11.75 2.35
C ALA A 75 11.58 12.08 3.33
N ASN A 76 11.85 11.96 4.62
CA ASN A 76 10.91 12.33 5.65
C ASN A 76 11.53 13.26 6.69
N ALA A 77 10.67 14.07 7.28
CA ALA A 77 11.01 14.97 8.35
C ALA A 77 9.96 14.84 9.45
N SER A 78 10.41 14.96 10.71
CA SER A 78 9.52 15.09 11.86
C SER A 78 10.06 16.09 12.87
N ILE A 79 9.14 16.76 13.58
CA ILE A 79 9.45 17.74 14.60
C ILE A 79 8.41 17.68 15.72
N ARG A 80 8.83 17.89 16.97
CA ARG A 80 7.94 17.97 18.13
C ARG A 80 7.89 19.39 18.68
N PRO A 81 6.92 20.22 18.24
CA PRO A 81 6.74 21.57 18.77
C PRO A 81 6.25 21.57 20.23
N HIS A 82 5.64 20.48 20.67
CA HIS A 82 5.20 20.24 22.04
C HIS A 82 5.40 18.77 22.39
N GLN A 83 5.54 18.44 23.69
CA GLN A 83 5.71 17.04 24.13
C GLN A 83 4.61 16.09 23.62
N ASP A 84 3.39 16.61 23.49
CA ASP A 84 2.20 15.85 23.06
C ASP A 84 1.88 16.02 21.58
N VAL A 85 2.66 16.83 20.81
CA VAL A 85 2.41 17.12 19.40
C VAL A 85 3.60 16.72 18.56
N LEU A 86 3.37 15.85 17.56
CA LEU A 86 4.32 15.49 16.52
C LEU A 86 3.79 15.98 15.16
N ILE A 87 4.63 16.64 14.40
CA ILE A 87 4.38 16.93 12.98
C ILE A 87 5.36 16.09 12.17
N ALA A 88 4.86 15.33 11.23
CA ALA A 88 5.69 14.46 10.39
C ALA A 88 5.18 14.42 8.95
N ALA A 89 6.11 14.39 8.00
CA ALA A 89 5.78 14.27 6.58
C ALA A 89 6.83 13.45 5.84
N GLN A 90 6.40 12.75 4.78
CA GLN A 90 7.26 12.04 3.84
C GLN A 90 6.88 12.39 2.41
N VAL A 91 7.89 12.68 1.60
CA VAL A 91 7.77 12.77 0.15
C VAL A 91 8.38 11.50 -0.44
N LEU A 92 7.66 10.88 -1.37
CA LEU A 92 8.08 9.67 -2.07
C LEU A 92 8.07 9.93 -3.58
N SER A 93 9.17 9.62 -4.24
CA SER A 93 9.26 9.48 -5.69
C SER A 93 9.40 7.99 -5.99
N ARG A 94 8.45 7.43 -6.73
CA ARG A 94 8.45 6.01 -7.08
C ARG A 94 8.28 5.84 -8.58
N ARG A 95 8.97 4.87 -9.14
CA ARG A 95 8.79 4.37 -10.49
C ARG A 95 8.64 2.85 -10.41
N ALA A 96 7.55 2.34 -10.95
CA ALA A 96 7.27 0.91 -10.98
C ALA A 96 6.61 0.54 -12.31
N GLY A 97 7.44 0.44 -13.35
CA GLY A 97 6.98 0.13 -14.70
C GLY A 97 6.09 1.21 -15.29
N GLY A 98 4.95 0.83 -15.80
CA GLY A 98 3.92 1.70 -16.40
C GLY A 98 2.82 2.14 -15.43
N ASP A 99 3.08 2.17 -14.11
CA ASP A 99 2.09 2.50 -13.06
C ASP A 99 1.58 3.96 -13.08
N GLY A 100 2.07 4.79 -14.02
CA GLY A 100 1.67 6.20 -14.17
C GLY A 100 2.33 7.16 -13.18
N SER A 101 3.16 6.66 -12.24
CA SER A 101 3.84 7.50 -11.25
C SER A 101 4.94 8.37 -11.87
N ASP A 102 5.59 7.92 -12.94
CA ASP A 102 6.67 8.59 -13.69
C ASP A 102 7.78 9.17 -12.79
N ALA A 103 8.00 8.58 -11.63
CA ALA A 103 8.92 9.06 -10.60
C ALA A 103 8.62 10.50 -10.10
N LYS A 104 7.38 10.98 -10.25
CA LYS A 104 6.99 12.29 -9.70
C LYS A 104 6.99 12.24 -8.18
N PRO A 105 7.65 13.18 -7.48
CA PRO A 105 7.54 13.28 -6.03
C PRO A 105 6.12 13.58 -5.60
N VAL A 106 5.58 12.77 -4.68
CA VAL A 106 4.24 12.94 -4.10
C VAL A 106 4.32 12.95 -2.59
N LEU A 107 3.38 13.63 -1.94
CA LEU A 107 3.23 13.53 -0.49
C LEU A 107 2.69 12.14 -0.17
N ASP A 108 3.52 11.33 0.48
CA ASP A 108 3.18 9.96 0.86
C ASP A 108 2.37 9.93 2.15
N TYR A 109 2.84 10.66 3.17
CA TYR A 109 2.06 11.03 4.35
C TYR A 109 2.44 12.44 4.82
N GLY A 110 1.53 13.08 5.57
CA GLY A 110 1.74 14.37 6.21
C GLY A 110 0.71 14.54 7.31
N VAL A 111 1.14 14.42 8.58
CA VAL A 111 0.26 14.36 9.74
C VAL A 111 0.67 15.34 10.83
N VAL A 112 -0.35 15.87 11.50
CA VAL A 112 -0.24 16.42 12.85
C VAL A 112 -0.81 15.37 13.79
N ASP A 113 0.02 14.84 14.67
CA ASP A 113 -0.32 13.83 15.67
C ASP A 113 -0.40 14.48 17.04
N TYR A 114 -1.54 14.37 17.71
CA TYR A 114 -1.76 14.84 19.06
C TYR A 114 -1.98 13.67 20.01
N GLN A 115 -1.06 13.46 20.94
CA GLN A 115 -1.13 12.44 21.97
C GLN A 115 -1.93 12.95 23.17
N MET A 116 -3.21 12.58 23.24
CA MET A 116 -4.13 12.97 24.33
C MET A 116 -3.77 12.30 25.67
N VAL A 117 -3.26 11.08 25.59
CA VAL A 117 -2.80 10.28 26.74
C VAL A 117 -1.49 9.62 26.34
N SER A 118 -0.45 9.79 27.16
CA SER A 118 0.82 9.11 26.99
C SER A 118 1.40 8.79 28.36
N ASN A 119 1.31 7.52 28.77
CA ASN A 119 1.88 7.01 30.00
C ASN A 119 2.45 5.60 29.80
N GLN A 120 3.01 4.99 30.84
CA GLN A 120 3.63 3.67 30.75
C GLN A 120 2.67 2.54 30.29
N GLN A 121 1.39 2.69 30.56
CA GLN A 121 0.38 1.66 30.29
C GLN A 121 -0.40 1.95 29.00
N ARG A 122 -0.70 3.23 28.73
CA ARG A 122 -1.61 3.61 27.63
C ARG A 122 -1.07 4.78 26.82
N THR A 123 -1.25 4.67 25.50
CA THR A 123 -1.13 5.79 24.58
C THR A 123 -2.46 5.93 23.83
N LEU A 124 -2.98 7.15 23.73
CA LEU A 124 -4.17 7.49 22.96
C LEU A 124 -3.90 8.78 22.20
N GLY A 125 -4.14 8.79 20.91
CA GLY A 125 -3.89 9.97 20.09
C GLY A 125 -4.80 10.09 18.88
N ILE A 126 -4.71 11.25 18.26
CA ILE A 126 -5.43 11.63 17.03
C ILE A 126 -4.41 12.12 16.01
N GLN A 127 -4.55 11.68 14.77
CA GLN A 127 -3.78 12.16 13.62
C GLN A 127 -4.71 12.90 12.66
N LEU A 128 -4.28 14.07 12.22
CA LEU A 128 -4.96 14.89 11.22
C LEU A 128 -4.06 15.05 9.99
N GLY A 129 -4.61 14.86 8.79
CA GLY A 129 -3.91 14.98 7.52
C GLY A 129 -3.88 13.68 6.74
N ARG A 130 -2.81 13.46 5.96
CA ARG A 130 -2.59 12.22 5.21
C ARG A 130 -1.87 11.21 6.08
N SER A 131 -2.58 10.19 6.54
CA SER A 131 -2.02 9.11 7.36
C SER A 131 -1.87 7.81 6.57
N LYS A 132 -0.88 7.00 6.95
CA LYS A 132 -0.73 5.64 6.42
C LYS A 132 -1.85 4.74 6.90
N ASN A 133 -2.42 3.97 5.99
CA ASN A 133 -3.52 3.07 6.29
C ASN A 133 -3.06 1.83 7.07
N PRO A 134 -3.70 1.51 8.21
CA PRO A 134 -3.40 0.30 8.99
C PRO A 134 -4.03 -0.93 8.32
N PHE A 135 -3.35 -1.50 7.33
CA PHE A 135 -3.83 -2.62 6.54
C PHE A 135 -2.79 -3.75 6.49
N GLY A 136 -3.12 -4.91 7.06
CA GLY A 136 -2.17 -6.00 7.23
C GLY A 136 -0.96 -5.62 8.07
N PHE A 137 0.12 -6.40 7.96
CA PHE A 137 1.34 -6.15 8.74
C PHE A 137 2.27 -5.10 8.13
N TYR A 138 2.28 -4.96 6.79
CA TYR A 138 3.36 -4.24 6.11
C TYR A 138 2.94 -2.92 5.47
N ASN A 139 1.65 -2.62 5.34
CA ASN A 139 1.21 -1.47 4.54
C ASN A 139 1.75 -0.13 5.02
N GLN A 140 1.82 0.09 6.33
CA GLN A 140 2.31 1.35 6.90
C GLN A 140 3.81 1.58 6.69
N THR A 141 4.60 0.53 6.47
CA THR A 141 6.06 0.59 6.35
C THR A 141 6.58 0.12 4.99
N ARG A 142 5.68 -0.21 4.04
CA ARG A 142 6.05 -0.87 2.78
C ARG A 142 6.96 -0.05 1.85
N ASP A 143 7.12 1.25 2.08
CA ASP A 143 7.94 2.11 1.22
C ASP A 143 9.43 1.99 1.49
N VAL A 144 9.80 1.61 2.72
CA VAL A 144 11.19 1.51 3.14
C VAL A 144 11.67 0.06 3.02
N ALA A 145 12.63 -0.21 2.13
CA ALA A 145 13.12 -1.56 1.88
C ALA A 145 13.64 -2.28 3.13
N PHE A 146 14.25 -1.55 4.07
CA PHE A 146 14.77 -2.09 5.33
C PHE A 146 13.70 -2.58 6.32
N THR A 147 12.44 -2.26 6.08
CA THR A 147 11.30 -2.69 6.92
C THR A 147 10.48 -3.81 6.28
N ARG A 148 10.86 -4.24 5.08
CA ARG A 148 10.23 -5.34 4.34
C ARG A 148 11.03 -6.62 4.50
N PRO A 149 10.37 -7.79 4.63
CA PRO A 149 11.07 -9.08 4.65
C PRO A 149 11.59 -9.49 3.25
N SER A 150 11.13 -8.81 2.20
CA SER A 150 11.33 -9.16 0.79
C SER A 150 11.38 -7.91 -0.10
N ILE A 151 11.92 -8.03 -1.33
CA ILE A 151 11.88 -6.96 -2.34
C ILE A 151 10.42 -6.67 -2.71
N LEU A 152 9.66 -7.72 -3.06
CA LEU A 152 8.22 -7.63 -3.28
C LEU A 152 7.48 -8.21 -2.07
N LEU A 153 6.58 -7.43 -1.50
CA LEU A 153 5.59 -7.96 -0.56
C LEU A 153 4.63 -8.92 -1.28
N PRO A 154 3.97 -9.84 -0.56
CA PRO A 154 2.98 -10.75 -1.17
C PRO A 154 1.98 -9.98 -2.01
N GLN A 155 2.00 -10.20 -3.34
CA GLN A 155 1.16 -9.44 -4.28
C GLN A 155 -0.32 -9.80 -4.16
N SER A 156 -0.65 -10.89 -3.50
CA SER A 156 -2.03 -11.27 -3.17
C SER A 156 -2.71 -10.35 -2.16
N ILE A 157 -1.92 -9.72 -1.26
CA ILE A 157 -2.41 -8.83 -0.20
C ILE A 157 -2.01 -7.38 -0.49
N TYR A 158 -0.73 -7.15 -0.88
CA TYR A 158 -0.12 -5.83 -1.03
C TYR A 158 0.08 -5.48 -2.51
N PHE A 159 -1.01 -5.41 -3.26
CA PHE A 159 -0.99 -5.12 -4.69
C PHE A 159 -0.17 -3.88 -5.02
N ASP A 160 0.74 -4.01 -5.97
CA ASP A 160 1.41 -2.84 -6.54
C ASP A 160 0.54 -2.14 -7.59
N ARG A 161 -0.30 -2.88 -8.32
CA ARG A 161 -1.18 -2.33 -9.36
C ARG A 161 -2.30 -1.40 -8.86
N THR A 162 -2.62 -1.43 -7.55
CA THR A 162 -3.62 -0.55 -6.91
C THR A 162 -3.07 0.03 -5.60
N ARG A 163 -1.76 0.28 -5.59
CA ARG A 163 -1.04 0.71 -4.40
C ARG A 163 -1.59 1.99 -3.81
N SER A 164 -1.95 2.98 -4.65
CA SER A 164 -2.43 4.29 -4.18
C SER A 164 -3.64 4.16 -3.26
N LEU A 165 -4.61 3.32 -3.62
CA LEU A 165 -5.84 3.10 -2.85
C LEU A 165 -5.57 2.59 -1.42
N ALA A 166 -4.60 1.68 -1.28
CA ALA A 166 -4.34 1.02 -0.01
C ALA A 166 -3.37 1.81 0.90
N LEU A 167 -2.51 2.67 0.33
CA LEU A 167 -1.33 3.16 1.00
C LEU A 167 -1.62 4.20 2.09
N SER A 168 -2.39 5.24 1.77
CA SER A 168 -2.71 6.34 2.68
C SER A 168 -4.05 6.98 2.35
N GLY A 169 -4.59 7.74 3.31
CA GLY A 169 -5.83 8.49 3.15
C GLY A 169 -5.75 9.88 3.81
N ASP A 170 -6.48 10.84 3.23
CA ASP A 170 -6.61 12.20 3.74
C ASP A 170 -7.79 12.27 4.70
N GLY A 171 -7.56 12.59 5.98
CA GLY A 171 -8.63 12.66 6.95
C GLY A 171 -8.17 12.72 8.39
N ILE A 172 -8.87 11.97 9.25
CA ILE A 172 -8.61 11.85 10.68
C ILE A 172 -8.41 10.38 11.03
N ALA A 173 -7.43 10.09 11.87
CA ALA A 173 -7.28 8.78 12.48
C ALA A 173 -7.18 8.88 14.00
N VAL A 174 -7.81 7.94 14.70
CA VAL A 174 -7.68 7.78 16.15
C VAL A 174 -6.96 6.47 16.39
N TYR A 175 -5.99 6.48 17.29
CA TYR A 175 -5.25 5.29 17.66
C TYR A 175 -5.13 5.14 19.17
N MET A 176 -5.02 3.89 19.62
CA MET A 176 -4.80 3.52 21.01
C MET A 176 -3.79 2.37 21.09
N GLU A 177 -2.91 2.45 22.07
CA GLU A 177 -2.06 1.34 22.54
C GLU A 177 -2.30 1.12 24.02
N GLU A 178 -2.55 -0.12 24.43
CA GLU A 178 -2.73 -0.52 25.82
C GLU A 178 -1.76 -1.67 26.13
N ARG A 179 -0.91 -1.49 27.13
CA ARG A 179 -0.03 -2.53 27.66
C ARG A 179 -0.74 -3.29 28.75
N ILE A 180 -0.98 -4.55 28.51
CA ILE A 180 -1.60 -5.49 29.45
C ILE A 180 -0.55 -6.51 29.93
N PRO A 181 -0.76 -7.25 31.03
CA PRO A 181 0.25 -8.17 31.57
C PRO A 181 0.79 -9.22 30.57
N THR A 182 -0.02 -9.59 29.58
CA THR A 182 0.30 -10.63 28.59
C THR A 182 0.84 -10.07 27.26
N GLY A 183 0.86 -8.73 27.08
CA GLY A 183 1.28 -8.14 25.82
C GLY A 183 0.78 -6.74 25.58
N THR A 184 0.68 -6.36 24.31
CA THR A 184 0.24 -5.03 23.90
C THR A 184 -0.92 -5.14 22.92
N LEU A 185 -2.00 -4.43 23.18
CA LEU A 185 -3.13 -4.27 22.27
C LEU A 185 -3.06 -2.90 21.60
N ARG A 186 -3.11 -2.87 20.28
CA ARG A 186 -3.17 -1.66 19.49
C ARG A 186 -4.44 -1.62 18.65
N GLY A 187 -5.07 -0.45 18.59
CA GLY A 187 -6.21 -0.17 17.72
C GLY A 187 -5.99 1.13 16.96
N GLN A 188 -6.39 1.15 15.70
CA GLN A 188 -6.40 2.37 14.88
C GLN A 188 -7.63 2.36 13.99
N ILE A 189 -8.30 3.51 13.88
CA ILE A 189 -9.42 3.74 12.94
C ILE A 189 -9.17 5.06 12.24
N GLY A 190 -9.21 5.05 10.90
CA GLY A 190 -9.13 6.22 10.04
C GLY A 190 -10.45 6.46 9.30
N LEU A 191 -10.83 7.73 9.18
CA LEU A 191 -11.98 8.21 8.42
C LEU A 191 -11.50 9.31 7.48
N GLY A 192 -11.87 9.23 6.20
CA GLY A 192 -11.43 10.24 5.23
C GLY A 192 -11.62 9.79 3.78
N ALA A 193 -10.76 10.26 2.91
CA ALA A 193 -10.74 9.93 1.49
C ALA A 193 -9.46 9.16 1.13
N PRO A 194 -9.55 7.97 0.48
CA PRO A 194 -8.39 7.25 0.00
C PRO A 194 -7.73 7.98 -1.16
N GLN A 195 -6.51 7.58 -1.52
CA GLN A 195 -5.90 8.07 -2.75
C GLN A 195 -6.42 7.24 -3.93
N ALA A 196 -7.13 7.88 -4.87
CA ALA A 196 -7.58 7.24 -6.11
C ALA A 196 -6.70 7.76 -7.25
N GLY A 197 -5.65 7.03 -7.57
CA GLY A 197 -4.68 7.39 -8.61
C GLY A 197 -4.99 6.75 -9.97
N ASP A 198 -4.11 7.05 -10.94
CA ASP A 198 -4.19 6.47 -12.29
C ASP A 198 -4.00 4.95 -12.29
N ASP A 199 -3.29 4.40 -11.30
CA ASP A 199 -3.13 2.96 -11.08
C ASP A 199 -4.48 2.27 -10.83
N LEU A 200 -5.34 2.84 -9.99
CA LEU A 200 -6.69 2.33 -9.75
C LEU A 200 -7.56 2.45 -11.00
N ARG A 201 -7.53 3.63 -11.65
CA ARG A 201 -8.30 3.89 -12.86
C ARG A 201 -7.94 2.94 -13.99
N GLY A 202 -6.65 2.69 -14.21
CA GLY A 202 -6.16 1.70 -15.19
C GLY A 202 -6.56 0.27 -14.83
N THR A 203 -6.46 -0.13 -13.56
CA THR A 203 -6.89 -1.45 -13.10
C THR A 203 -8.38 -1.69 -13.33
N LEU A 204 -9.22 -0.67 -13.16
CA LEU A 204 -10.67 -0.71 -13.43
C LEU A 204 -11.00 -0.58 -14.92
N ARG A 205 -10.01 -0.40 -15.80
CA ARG A 205 -10.18 -0.14 -17.25
C ARG A 205 -11.05 1.09 -17.54
N LEU A 206 -11.00 2.08 -16.67
CA LEU A 206 -11.70 3.36 -16.81
C LEU A 206 -10.79 4.46 -17.40
N ASP A 207 -9.53 4.17 -17.64
CA ASP A 207 -8.52 5.09 -18.19
C ASP A 207 -8.78 5.47 -19.65
N THR A 208 -9.45 4.59 -20.42
CA THR A 208 -9.86 4.84 -21.79
C THR A 208 -11.19 5.62 -21.91
N ILE A 209 -11.91 5.83 -20.80
CA ILE A 209 -13.20 6.50 -20.75
C ILE A 209 -12.99 7.95 -20.30
N PRO A 210 -13.47 8.96 -21.04
CA PRO A 210 -13.44 10.35 -20.60
C PRO A 210 -14.17 10.54 -19.27
N GLY A 211 -13.49 11.15 -18.28
CA GLY A 211 -14.04 11.36 -16.94
C GLY A 211 -12.96 11.44 -15.87
N SER A 212 -13.37 11.52 -14.60
CA SER A 212 -12.49 11.49 -13.42
C SER A 212 -12.94 10.43 -12.42
N LEU A 213 -11.99 9.88 -11.66
CA LEU A 213 -12.27 9.00 -10.53
C LEU A 213 -11.98 9.79 -9.24
N ASP A 214 -13.04 10.17 -8.53
CA ASP A 214 -12.94 11.03 -7.36
C ASP A 214 -13.17 10.22 -6.07
N PRO A 215 -12.21 10.27 -5.11
CA PRO A 215 -12.32 9.58 -3.83
C PRO A 215 -13.56 10.03 -3.07
N GLN A 216 -14.23 9.08 -2.40
CA GLN A 216 -15.38 9.32 -1.55
C GLN A 216 -15.07 8.99 -0.10
N SER A 217 -15.99 9.37 0.80
CA SER A 217 -15.88 9.06 2.22
C SER A 217 -15.66 7.58 2.45
N SER A 218 -14.61 7.25 3.18
CA SER A 218 -14.10 5.90 3.40
C SER A 218 -13.65 5.71 4.84
N ALA A 219 -13.62 4.46 5.28
CA ALA A 219 -13.15 4.09 6.61
C ALA A 219 -12.16 2.94 6.52
N ILE A 220 -11.17 2.92 7.42
CA ILE A 220 -10.24 1.81 7.60
C ILE A 220 -9.91 1.63 9.06
N GLY A 221 -9.71 0.39 9.50
CA GLY A 221 -9.30 0.12 10.86
C GLY A 221 -8.52 -1.17 11.01
N GLN A 222 -7.74 -1.24 12.09
CA GLN A 222 -6.99 -2.42 12.50
C GLN A 222 -7.03 -2.56 14.01
N ILE A 223 -7.14 -3.80 14.47
CA ILE A 223 -6.83 -4.22 15.84
C ILE A 223 -5.67 -5.19 15.74
N ARG A 224 -4.61 -4.96 16.52
CA ARG A 224 -3.40 -5.78 16.59
C ARG A 224 -3.07 -6.12 18.03
N TYR A 225 -2.80 -7.38 18.28
CA TYR A 225 -2.33 -7.89 19.58
C TYR A 225 -0.93 -8.48 19.43
N GLU A 226 -0.03 -8.06 20.31
CA GLU A 226 1.34 -8.57 20.42
C GLU A 226 1.49 -9.25 21.77
N HIS A 227 1.68 -10.55 21.77
CA HIS A 227 1.89 -11.37 22.96
C HIS A 227 3.39 -11.56 23.22
N ASP A 228 3.79 -11.55 24.49
CA ASP A 228 5.14 -11.87 24.96
C ASP A 228 6.24 -11.15 24.14
N GLY A 229 6.18 -9.81 24.15
CA GLY A 229 7.17 -8.98 23.43
C GLY A 229 7.17 -9.12 21.91
N GLY A 230 6.07 -9.61 21.32
CA GLY A 230 5.94 -9.82 19.88
C GLY A 230 6.30 -11.24 19.41
N ARG A 231 6.42 -12.20 20.34
CA ARG A 231 6.58 -13.61 19.98
C ARG A 231 5.41 -14.14 19.15
N ILE A 232 4.18 -13.75 19.54
CA ILE A 232 2.98 -13.96 18.72
C ILE A 232 2.37 -12.61 18.41
N ILE A 233 2.09 -12.38 17.12
CA ILE A 233 1.39 -11.20 16.66
C ILE A 233 0.16 -11.64 15.88
N ALA A 234 -0.99 -11.10 16.23
CA ALA A 234 -2.23 -11.30 15.50
C ALA A 234 -2.89 -9.96 15.20
N ALA A 235 -3.47 -9.81 14.02
CA ALA A 235 -4.20 -8.61 13.67
C ALA A 235 -5.42 -8.92 12.80
N ILE A 236 -6.40 -8.03 12.86
CA ILE A 236 -7.50 -7.95 11.91
C ILE A 236 -7.57 -6.52 11.39
N SER A 237 -7.60 -6.39 10.06
CA SER A 237 -7.78 -5.11 9.37
C SER A 237 -9.03 -5.18 8.50
N ALA A 238 -9.78 -4.07 8.42
CA ALA A 238 -10.92 -3.96 7.52
C ALA A 238 -11.01 -2.54 6.96
N ALA A 239 -11.55 -2.40 5.74
CA ALA A 239 -11.81 -1.11 5.13
C ALA A 239 -13.13 -1.09 4.36
N ASP A 240 -13.69 0.10 4.19
CA ASP A 240 -14.75 0.44 3.25
C ASP A 240 -14.26 1.64 2.44
N ALA A 241 -13.59 1.36 1.30
CA ALA A 241 -13.01 2.39 0.43
C ALA A 241 -13.93 2.62 -0.77
N ASN A 242 -14.25 3.87 -1.02
CA ASN A 242 -15.22 4.28 -2.02
C ASN A 242 -14.65 5.36 -2.94
N ALA A 243 -15.01 5.30 -4.23
CA ALA A 243 -14.73 6.34 -5.20
C ALA A 243 -15.89 6.45 -6.21
N ARG A 244 -16.06 7.62 -6.80
CA ARG A 244 -17.06 7.88 -7.82
C ARG A 244 -16.40 8.19 -9.14
N PHE A 245 -16.83 7.52 -10.19
CA PHE A 245 -16.43 7.86 -11.56
C PHE A 245 -17.43 8.85 -12.14
N ASP A 246 -16.99 10.09 -12.33
CA ASP A 246 -17.76 11.13 -13.00
C ASP A 246 -17.46 11.08 -14.50
N SER A 247 -18.40 10.49 -15.25
CA SER A 247 -18.26 10.27 -16.68
C SER A 247 -18.48 11.59 -17.47
N SER A 248 -17.57 11.85 -18.41
CA SER A 248 -17.75 12.88 -19.45
C SER A 248 -18.04 12.25 -20.82
N ALA A 249 -18.17 10.92 -20.90
CA ALA A 249 -18.48 10.22 -22.14
C ALA A 249 -19.95 10.39 -22.49
N PRO A 250 -20.31 10.76 -23.74
CA PRO A 250 -21.69 10.88 -24.17
C PRO A 250 -22.49 9.60 -23.97
N GLY A 251 -23.61 9.70 -23.25
CA GLY A 251 -24.52 8.57 -23.04
C GLY A 251 -24.13 7.59 -21.94
N LEU A 252 -22.99 7.78 -21.28
CA LEU A 252 -22.58 6.96 -20.12
C LEU A 252 -22.86 7.73 -18.82
N SER A 253 -23.63 7.13 -17.91
CA SER A 253 -23.87 7.69 -16.58
C SER A 253 -22.61 7.60 -15.70
N ASN A 254 -22.62 8.35 -14.59
CA ASN A 254 -21.64 8.15 -13.52
C ASN A 254 -21.76 6.75 -12.91
N GLY A 255 -20.66 6.29 -12.30
CA GLY A 255 -20.61 5.03 -11.61
C GLY A 255 -19.93 5.15 -10.26
N ASP A 256 -20.14 4.18 -9.37
CA ASP A 256 -19.55 4.13 -8.06
C ASP A 256 -18.67 2.88 -7.92
N PHE A 257 -17.43 3.08 -7.50
CA PHE A 257 -16.51 2.03 -7.10
C PHE A 257 -16.57 1.82 -5.60
N TYR A 258 -16.48 0.56 -5.18
CA TYR A 258 -16.28 0.20 -3.78
C TYR A 258 -15.26 -0.93 -3.66
N PHE A 259 -14.53 -0.92 -2.54
CA PHE A 259 -13.57 -1.95 -2.16
C PHE A 259 -13.66 -2.18 -0.66
N LYS A 260 -14.13 -3.36 -0.25
CA LYS A 260 -14.39 -3.73 1.14
C LYS A 260 -13.57 -4.95 1.54
N PRO A 261 -12.25 -4.79 1.71
CA PRO A 261 -11.38 -5.85 2.15
C PRO A 261 -11.44 -6.02 3.66
N TRP A 262 -11.15 -7.25 4.11
CA TRP A 262 -10.64 -7.49 5.44
C TRP A 262 -9.52 -8.53 5.39
N VAL A 263 -8.58 -8.40 6.32
CA VAL A 263 -7.36 -9.22 6.39
C VAL A 263 -7.20 -9.73 7.81
N LEU A 264 -7.01 -11.03 7.94
CA LEU A 264 -6.53 -11.69 9.16
C LEU A 264 -5.04 -11.90 9.01
N SER A 265 -4.26 -11.46 10.00
CA SER A 265 -2.81 -11.52 9.99
C SER A 265 -2.31 -12.28 11.22
N PHE A 266 -1.37 -13.18 11.04
CA PHE A 266 -0.74 -13.93 12.11
C PHE A 266 0.76 -14.05 11.88
N GLN A 267 1.56 -13.86 12.93
CA GLN A 267 3.00 -14.04 12.91
C GLN A 267 3.47 -14.70 14.20
N TYR A 268 4.34 -15.69 14.07
CA TYR A 268 5.06 -16.31 15.16
C TYR A 268 6.56 -16.05 15.00
N ASN A 269 7.19 -15.51 16.02
CA ASN A 269 8.58 -15.10 16.01
C ASN A 269 9.40 -15.90 17.04
N GLU A 270 10.51 -16.43 16.62
CA GLU A 270 11.60 -16.92 17.45
C GLU A 270 12.85 -16.07 17.20
N GLU A 271 13.90 -16.32 17.96
CA GLU A 271 15.13 -15.52 17.91
C GLU A 271 15.73 -15.43 16.49
N GLU A 272 15.79 -16.56 15.77
CA GLU A 272 16.41 -16.64 14.44
C GLU A 272 15.40 -16.71 13.28
N TRP A 273 14.13 -17.01 13.55
CA TRP A 273 13.16 -17.23 12.48
C TRP A 273 11.77 -16.69 12.79
N SER A 274 11.01 -16.49 11.75
CA SER A 274 9.59 -16.13 11.86
C SER A 274 8.75 -16.88 10.83
N LEU A 275 7.51 -17.16 11.22
CA LEU A 275 6.47 -17.69 10.36
C LEU A 275 5.36 -16.64 10.29
N THR A 276 5.02 -16.17 9.09
CA THR A 276 4.00 -15.14 8.86
C THR A 276 2.97 -15.64 7.87
N SER A 277 1.70 -15.40 8.16
CA SER A 277 0.59 -15.68 7.25
C SER A 277 -0.45 -14.58 7.34
N GLU A 278 -1.00 -14.21 6.20
CA GLU A 278 -2.18 -13.34 6.13
C GLU A 278 -3.20 -13.95 5.18
N TYR A 279 -4.46 -13.77 5.51
CA TYR A 279 -5.60 -14.18 4.72
C TYR A 279 -6.50 -12.98 4.47
N ALA A 280 -6.82 -12.71 3.21
CA ALA A 280 -7.65 -11.59 2.80
C ALA A 280 -8.92 -12.05 2.07
N TRP A 281 -10.00 -11.39 2.41
CA TRP A 281 -11.27 -11.45 1.72
C TRP A 281 -11.58 -10.05 1.18
N ARG A 282 -11.88 -9.94 -0.12
CA ARG A 282 -11.99 -8.65 -0.79
C ARG A 282 -13.26 -8.61 -1.64
N ASN A 283 -14.30 -7.94 -1.13
CA ASN A 283 -15.44 -7.61 -1.94
C ASN A 283 -15.18 -6.29 -2.67
N SER A 284 -15.35 -6.28 -3.98
CA SER A 284 -15.12 -5.11 -4.82
C SER A 284 -16.07 -5.07 -6.00
N GLY A 285 -16.39 -3.86 -6.47
CA GLY A 285 -17.24 -3.73 -7.62
C GLY A 285 -17.38 -2.31 -8.15
N LEU A 286 -17.97 -2.26 -9.34
CA LEU A 286 -18.49 -1.06 -9.98
C LEU A 286 -20.00 -1.21 -10.11
N LYS A 287 -20.75 -0.14 -9.82
CA LYS A 287 -22.21 -0.11 -9.89
C LYS A 287 -22.72 1.23 -10.39
N ASN A 288 -24.03 1.28 -10.68
CA ASN A 288 -24.76 2.51 -11.06
C ASN A 288 -24.42 3.07 -12.45
N PHE A 289 -23.58 2.40 -13.25
CA PHE A 289 -23.51 2.74 -14.66
C PHE A 289 -24.79 2.29 -15.38
N ASN A 290 -25.30 3.14 -16.29
CA ASN A 290 -26.44 2.80 -17.14
C ASN A 290 -26.11 1.71 -18.18
N ASN A 291 -24.81 1.48 -18.46
CA ASN A 291 -24.37 0.36 -19.26
C ASN A 291 -23.98 -0.81 -18.34
N PRO A 292 -24.73 -1.93 -18.34
CA PRO A 292 -24.48 -3.07 -17.46
C PRO A 292 -23.10 -3.70 -17.62
N ALA A 293 -22.44 -3.53 -18.77
CA ALA A 293 -21.10 -4.10 -19.04
C ALA A 293 -20.01 -3.52 -18.11
N PHE A 294 -20.23 -2.36 -17.52
CA PHE A 294 -19.32 -1.76 -16.54
C PHE A 294 -19.62 -2.18 -15.10
N ASN A 295 -20.83 -2.74 -14.84
CA ASN A 295 -21.22 -3.11 -13.50
C ASN A 295 -20.74 -4.53 -13.17
N PHE A 296 -20.03 -4.67 -12.05
CA PHE A 296 -19.63 -5.97 -11.52
C PHE A 296 -19.58 -5.94 -9.99
N ASP A 297 -19.74 -7.10 -9.38
CA ASP A 297 -19.59 -7.35 -7.95
C ASP A 297 -18.87 -8.70 -7.81
N VAL A 298 -17.67 -8.68 -7.24
CA VAL A 298 -16.86 -9.89 -7.07
C VAL A 298 -16.27 -9.97 -5.68
N THR A 299 -16.16 -11.19 -5.17
CA THR A 299 -15.45 -11.46 -3.93
C THR A 299 -14.17 -12.25 -4.24
N GLY A 300 -13.04 -11.59 -4.11
CA GLY A 300 -11.73 -12.22 -4.21
C GLY A 300 -11.27 -12.79 -2.89
N GLU A 301 -10.36 -13.75 -2.96
CA GLU A 301 -9.74 -14.43 -1.82
C GLU A 301 -8.25 -14.55 -2.03
N SER A 302 -7.47 -14.35 -0.97
CA SER A 302 -6.02 -14.41 -1.06
C SER A 302 -5.41 -14.82 0.26
N TRP A 303 -4.26 -15.45 0.21
CA TRP A 303 -3.48 -15.76 1.39
C TRP A 303 -2.03 -16.03 1.03
N TYR A 304 -1.15 -15.89 2.00
CA TYR A 304 0.22 -16.35 1.87
C TYR A 304 0.71 -17.01 3.16
N LEU A 305 1.75 -17.84 3.02
CA LEU A 305 2.54 -18.38 4.11
C LEU A 305 4.00 -18.10 3.81
N GLN A 306 4.70 -17.45 4.76
CA GLN A 306 6.09 -17.05 4.63
C GLN A 306 6.88 -17.53 5.82
N TYR A 307 8.00 -18.20 5.57
CA TYR A 307 9.03 -18.50 6.55
C TYR A 307 10.26 -17.65 6.26
N THR A 308 10.80 -17.03 7.29
CA THR A 308 11.98 -16.17 7.23
C THR A 308 12.98 -16.64 8.26
N ARG A 309 14.26 -16.77 7.90
CA ARG A 309 15.33 -17.13 8.83
C ARG A 309 16.52 -16.19 8.71
N ARG A 310 16.99 -15.69 9.85
CA ARG A 310 18.22 -14.91 10.00
C ARG A 310 19.38 -15.84 10.30
N PHE A 311 20.55 -15.51 9.78
CA PHE A 311 21.80 -16.22 10.02
C PHE A 311 22.98 -15.27 9.86
N HIS A 312 24.09 -15.54 10.55
CA HIS A 312 25.28 -14.67 10.53
C HIS A 312 24.96 -13.17 10.74
N ASP A 313 24.09 -12.85 11.72
CA ASP A 313 23.69 -11.51 12.19
C ASP A 313 23.15 -10.55 11.12
N ASN A 314 23.60 -10.64 9.88
CA ASN A 314 23.32 -9.70 8.81
C ASN A 314 22.72 -10.32 7.53
N TRP A 315 22.48 -11.63 7.53
CA TRP A 315 21.84 -12.33 6.43
C TRP A 315 20.47 -12.83 6.82
N GLN A 316 19.54 -12.77 5.86
CA GLN A 316 18.20 -13.32 5.99
C GLN A 316 17.81 -14.00 4.68
N TRP A 317 17.24 -15.20 4.76
CA TRP A 317 16.55 -15.80 3.63
C TRP A 317 15.08 -16.01 3.95
N LEU A 318 14.27 -16.08 2.92
CA LEU A 318 12.85 -16.37 3.03
C LEU A 318 12.41 -17.38 1.97
N ILE A 319 11.37 -18.11 2.31
CA ILE A 319 10.55 -18.86 1.36
C ILE A 319 9.09 -18.47 1.58
N ARG A 320 8.35 -18.25 0.50
CA ARG A 320 6.93 -17.88 0.57
C ARG A 320 6.14 -18.60 -0.51
N TYR A 321 4.95 -19.03 -0.15
CA TYR A 321 3.88 -19.36 -1.06
C TYR A 321 2.80 -18.30 -0.93
N ASP A 322 2.33 -17.75 -2.07
CA ASP A 322 1.38 -16.66 -2.18
C ASP A 322 0.29 -17.04 -3.17
N SER A 323 -0.97 -16.94 -2.80
CA SER A 323 -2.12 -17.35 -3.61
C SER A 323 -3.16 -16.23 -3.68
N LEU A 324 -3.55 -15.89 -4.89
CA LEU A 324 -4.58 -14.92 -5.22
C LEU A 324 -5.66 -15.57 -6.09
N THR A 325 -6.91 -15.32 -5.73
CA THR A 325 -8.09 -15.62 -6.56
C THR A 325 -8.92 -14.34 -6.68
N SER A 326 -9.18 -13.90 -7.90
CA SER A 326 -9.95 -12.66 -8.17
C SER A 326 -11.43 -12.83 -7.87
N ASN A 327 -11.99 -14.01 -8.18
CA ASN A 327 -13.37 -14.39 -7.89
C ASN A 327 -13.41 -15.78 -7.24
N ARG A 328 -13.81 -15.86 -5.97
CA ARG A 328 -13.86 -17.11 -5.21
C ARG A 328 -14.85 -18.13 -5.79
N ASP A 329 -15.88 -17.65 -6.50
CA ASP A 329 -16.90 -18.51 -7.10
C ASP A 329 -16.45 -19.07 -8.46
N ASP A 330 -15.35 -18.52 -9.04
CA ASP A 330 -14.68 -19.01 -10.23
C ASP A 330 -13.15 -19.02 -10.04
N ARG A 331 -12.68 -19.87 -9.11
CA ARG A 331 -11.25 -19.91 -8.70
C ARG A 331 -10.30 -20.21 -9.84
N SER A 332 -10.72 -21.01 -10.81
CA SER A 332 -9.93 -21.39 -11.98
C SER A 332 -9.98 -20.37 -13.12
N GLY A 333 -10.91 -19.41 -13.06
CA GLY A 333 -11.18 -18.46 -14.14
C GLY A 333 -11.88 -19.08 -15.36
N SER A 334 -12.38 -20.33 -15.23
CA SER A 334 -12.96 -21.05 -16.37
C SER A 334 -14.29 -20.45 -16.83
N ALA A 335 -15.11 -19.96 -15.92
CA ALA A 335 -16.35 -19.27 -16.26
C ALA A 335 -16.06 -17.90 -16.90
N PHE A 336 -15.03 -17.18 -16.40
CA PHE A 336 -14.56 -15.94 -17.00
C PHE A 336 -14.08 -16.12 -18.45
N GLU A 337 -13.27 -17.15 -18.70
CA GLU A 337 -12.79 -17.47 -20.05
C GLU A 337 -13.95 -17.91 -20.98
N ALA A 338 -14.87 -18.74 -20.49
CA ALA A 338 -16.05 -19.19 -21.24
C ALA A 338 -16.98 -18.02 -21.62
N SER A 339 -17.00 -16.94 -20.83
CA SER A 339 -17.76 -15.72 -21.15
C SER A 339 -17.10 -14.86 -22.23
N GLY A 340 -15.88 -15.18 -22.64
CA GLY A 340 -15.10 -14.39 -23.61
C GLY A 340 -14.46 -13.12 -23.02
N ALA A 341 -14.46 -12.95 -21.70
CA ALA A 341 -13.95 -11.74 -21.02
C ALA A 341 -12.41 -11.70 -20.97
N GLY A 342 -11.73 -12.85 -21.11
CA GLY A 342 -10.28 -12.96 -21.13
C GLY A 342 -9.79 -14.36 -20.77
N PRO A 343 -8.46 -14.59 -20.72
CA PRO A 343 -7.92 -15.90 -20.40
C PRO A 343 -8.13 -16.26 -18.92
N ALA A 344 -8.43 -17.53 -18.64
CA ALA A 344 -8.68 -18.06 -17.31
C ALA A 344 -7.56 -17.71 -16.31
N HIS A 345 -6.30 -17.79 -16.75
CA HIS A 345 -5.13 -17.53 -15.90
C HIS A 345 -4.99 -16.07 -15.44
N SER A 346 -5.77 -15.13 -15.99
CA SER A 346 -5.82 -13.75 -15.50
C SER A 346 -6.63 -13.58 -14.21
N GLN A 347 -7.35 -14.64 -13.79
CA GLN A 347 -8.23 -14.61 -12.62
C GLN A 347 -7.57 -15.14 -11.35
N PHE A 348 -6.36 -15.68 -11.43
CA PHE A 348 -5.63 -16.20 -10.29
C PHE A 348 -4.11 -15.97 -10.44
N ALA A 349 -3.39 -16.12 -9.35
CA ALA A 349 -1.94 -16.22 -9.33
C ALA A 349 -1.48 -17.02 -8.12
N GLU A 350 -0.58 -17.96 -8.34
CA GLU A 350 0.14 -18.71 -7.32
C GLU A 350 1.62 -18.42 -7.50
N ASP A 351 2.28 -17.93 -6.44
CA ASP A 351 3.68 -17.49 -6.49
C ASP A 351 4.51 -18.22 -5.42
N TYR A 352 5.55 -18.90 -5.87
CA TYR A 352 6.60 -19.47 -5.02
C TYR A 352 7.80 -18.54 -5.04
N THR A 353 8.07 -17.89 -3.92
CA THR A 353 9.16 -16.93 -3.76
C THR A 353 10.30 -17.52 -2.93
N LEU A 354 11.53 -17.34 -3.39
CA LEU A 354 12.77 -17.57 -2.64
C LEU A 354 13.56 -16.25 -2.59
N GLY A 355 13.85 -15.75 -1.40
CA GLY A 355 14.54 -14.48 -1.20
C GLY A 355 15.79 -14.61 -0.33
N LEU A 356 16.74 -13.73 -0.58
CA LEU A 356 17.96 -13.55 0.19
C LEU A 356 18.21 -12.07 0.40
N GLN A 357 18.45 -11.65 1.64
CA GLN A 357 18.82 -10.28 1.98
C GLN A 357 20.16 -10.28 2.74
N TRP A 358 20.99 -9.29 2.46
CA TRP A 358 22.23 -9.02 3.14
C TRP A 358 22.30 -7.57 3.59
N THR A 359 22.21 -7.34 4.89
CA THR A 359 22.45 -6.04 5.51
C THR A 359 23.96 -5.82 5.62
N VAL A 360 24.57 -5.25 4.58
CA VAL A 360 26.02 -5.00 4.51
C VAL A 360 26.49 -4.15 5.69
N ASN A 361 25.70 -3.15 6.03
CA ASN A 361 25.84 -2.30 7.22
C ASN A 361 24.48 -1.62 7.51
N PRO A 362 24.33 -0.86 8.61
CA PRO A 362 23.04 -0.20 8.92
C PRO A 362 22.47 0.72 7.85
N ARG A 363 23.25 1.11 6.85
CA ARG A 363 22.84 2.03 5.78
C ARG A 363 22.69 1.37 4.42
N VAL A 364 23.14 0.13 4.24
CA VAL A 364 23.20 -0.55 2.94
C VAL A 364 22.57 -1.93 3.04
N LEU A 365 21.55 -2.18 2.23
CA LEU A 365 20.88 -3.48 2.07
C LEU A 365 20.99 -3.93 0.62
N LEU A 366 21.43 -5.18 0.42
CA LEU A 366 21.36 -5.90 -0.85
C LEU A 366 20.32 -7.00 -0.73
N ALA A 367 19.52 -7.21 -1.77
CA ALA A 367 18.54 -8.27 -1.81
C ALA A 367 18.46 -8.92 -3.19
N ALA A 368 18.13 -10.21 -3.21
CA ALA A 368 17.82 -10.96 -4.42
C ALA A 368 16.59 -11.81 -4.18
N GLU A 369 15.71 -11.91 -5.18
CA GLU A 369 14.51 -12.74 -5.11
C GLU A 369 14.28 -13.46 -6.44
N TYR A 370 13.82 -14.70 -6.31
CA TYR A 370 13.32 -15.50 -7.41
C TYR A 370 11.85 -15.84 -7.17
N HIS A 371 11.03 -15.70 -8.20
CA HIS A 371 9.62 -16.03 -8.21
C HIS A 371 9.31 -17.03 -9.33
N HIS A 372 8.51 -18.04 -9.00
CA HIS A 372 7.88 -18.93 -9.96
C HIS A 372 6.37 -18.76 -9.86
N VAL A 373 5.76 -18.23 -10.92
CA VAL A 373 4.36 -17.80 -10.90
C VAL A 373 3.53 -18.65 -11.86
N ASP A 374 2.41 -19.19 -11.37
CA ASP A 374 1.34 -19.78 -12.16
C ASP A 374 0.11 -18.86 -12.10
N GLY A 375 -0.26 -18.26 -13.21
CA GLY A 375 -1.32 -17.26 -13.31
C GLY A 375 -0.79 -15.83 -13.47
N THR A 376 -1.70 -14.90 -13.79
CA THR A 376 -1.37 -13.49 -14.05
C THR A 376 -2.31 -12.53 -13.32
N GLY A 377 -3.01 -13.01 -12.28
CA GLY A 377 -4.05 -12.27 -11.56
C GLY A 377 -3.60 -10.97 -10.91
N TRP A 378 -2.31 -10.80 -10.58
CA TRP A 378 -1.75 -9.57 -10.04
C TRP A 378 -0.80 -8.83 -11.01
N LEU A 379 -0.65 -9.34 -12.25
CA LEU A 379 0.23 -8.73 -13.25
C LEU A 379 -0.27 -7.32 -13.63
N PRO A 380 0.62 -6.30 -13.72
CA PRO A 380 0.23 -4.94 -14.10
C PRO A 380 -0.30 -4.88 -15.52
N ILE A 381 -1.52 -4.36 -15.71
CA ILE A 381 -2.14 -4.18 -17.02
C ILE A 381 -1.35 -3.17 -17.86
N GLN A 382 -0.77 -2.16 -17.23
CA GLN A 382 -0.01 -1.12 -17.90
C GLN A 382 1.26 -1.65 -18.60
N ASP A 383 1.88 -2.69 -18.02
CA ASP A 383 3.03 -3.37 -18.61
C ASP A 383 2.58 -4.52 -19.55
N ASN A 384 1.34 -5.01 -19.41
CA ASN A 384 0.75 -6.11 -20.19
C ASN A 384 -0.67 -5.73 -20.65
N PRO A 385 -0.82 -4.82 -21.64
CA PRO A 385 -2.11 -4.23 -21.99
C PRO A 385 -3.10 -5.25 -22.61
N ASP A 386 -2.59 -6.30 -23.26
CA ASP A 386 -3.40 -7.38 -23.79
C ASP A 386 -3.24 -8.66 -22.93
N PRO A 387 -4.23 -9.00 -22.09
CA PRO A 387 -4.19 -10.23 -21.31
C PRO A 387 -4.10 -11.52 -22.13
N ALA A 388 -4.52 -11.51 -23.39
CA ALA A 388 -4.46 -12.69 -24.26
C ALA A 388 -3.02 -13.03 -24.69
N GLU A 389 -2.13 -12.04 -24.69
CA GLU A 389 -0.71 -12.23 -25.00
C GLU A 389 0.09 -12.70 -23.79
N THR A 390 -0.46 -12.63 -22.58
CA THR A 390 0.22 -13.06 -21.36
C THR A 390 0.39 -14.57 -21.28
N ARG A 391 1.44 -14.98 -20.56
CA ARG A 391 1.75 -16.41 -20.34
C ARG A 391 1.40 -16.81 -18.92
N ARG A 392 0.65 -17.90 -18.79
CA ARG A 392 0.20 -18.44 -17.52
C ARG A 392 1.36 -18.73 -16.56
N ARG A 393 2.41 -19.42 -17.04
CA ARG A 393 3.58 -19.77 -16.22
C ARG A 393 4.77 -18.93 -16.63
N TRP A 394 5.38 -18.30 -15.66
CA TRP A 394 6.51 -17.41 -15.88
C TRP A 394 7.38 -17.28 -14.62
N ASN A 395 8.61 -16.83 -14.81
CA ASN A 395 9.57 -16.66 -13.73
C ASN A 395 10.04 -15.21 -13.69
N MET A 396 10.41 -14.77 -12.48
CA MET A 396 10.95 -13.44 -12.26
C MET A 396 12.15 -13.52 -11.32
N LEU A 397 13.19 -12.77 -11.64
CA LEU A 397 14.38 -12.58 -10.83
C LEU A 397 14.55 -11.08 -10.56
N LEU A 398 14.73 -10.74 -9.28
CA LEU A 398 14.96 -9.37 -8.85
C LEU A 398 16.27 -9.27 -8.08
N PHE A 399 16.98 -8.14 -8.31
CA PHE A 399 18.13 -7.71 -7.51
C PHE A 399 17.89 -6.28 -7.06
N GLN A 400 18.07 -5.99 -5.77
CA GLN A 400 17.85 -4.66 -5.22
C GLN A 400 19.05 -4.19 -4.40
N LEU A 401 19.45 -2.94 -4.61
CA LEU A 401 20.30 -2.15 -3.72
C LEU A 401 19.44 -1.11 -3.04
N SER A 402 19.55 -1.01 -1.71
CA SER A 402 18.86 0.01 -0.93
C SER A 402 19.81 0.72 0.02
N LEU A 403 19.65 2.03 0.11
CA LEU A 403 20.42 2.94 0.93
C LEU A 403 19.49 3.70 1.86
N ARG A 404 19.93 3.99 3.10
CA ARG A 404 19.24 4.91 4.03
C ARG A 404 20.23 5.77 4.82
N PHE A 405 19.78 6.94 5.26
CA PHE A 405 20.54 7.87 6.08
C PHE A 405 19.66 8.62 7.08
#